data_ce1821f0e2bc6771f550ca6538b285ea
#
_entry.id   ce1821f0e2bc6771f550ca6538b285ea
#
_cell.length_a   1.000
_cell.length_b   1.000
_cell.length_c   1.000
_cell.angle_alpha   90.00
_cell.angle_beta   90.00
_cell.angle_gamma   90.00
#
_symmetry.space_group_name_H-M   'P 1'
#
loop_
_entity.id
_entity.type
_entity.pdbx_description
1 polymer ?
#
loop_
_entity_poly.entity_id
_entity_poly.type
_entity_poly.pdbx_seq_one_letter_code
_entity_poly.pdbx_strand_id
1 'polypeptide(L)'
;MEEFYVNCDGIRLHAKLDMPNGVDKCPLCIYYHGFTGHMEEDQIVGPQIAMNEAGVAVLRVEGYGHGGSDGTFREHTLYKWITGGLAVMDYVKTLDFVTDLYLCGHSQGGLLVMLLAGMRPDDVKALLPLSPAWTIPEGARNGTVLGVSFDPEHIPDTLQFEENELSGDYIRVAQTIHVEDEVARYKGPVLIVHGDEDESVAYEDSVRLAPLYRDATFITIHGDDHCYTRHLDRVNAVIKDFFMHR
;
A
#
# COMPACT_ATOMS: atom_id res chain seq x y z
N MET A 1 -9.14 16.25 10.75
CA MET A 1 -8.93 15.87 9.34
C MET A 1 -8.62 17.11 8.53
N GLU A 2 -7.55 17.09 7.76
CA GLU A 2 -7.12 18.15 6.83
C GLU A 2 -6.96 17.53 5.45
N GLU A 3 -7.47 18.19 4.39
CA GLU A 3 -7.48 17.69 3.01
C GLU A 3 -6.69 18.65 2.12
N PHE A 4 -5.74 18.11 1.34
CA PHE A 4 -4.81 18.91 0.54
C PHE A 4 -4.17 18.08 -0.58
N TYR A 5 -3.24 18.68 -1.31
CA TYR A 5 -2.46 18.02 -2.35
C TYR A 5 -0.98 18.04 -2.02
N VAL A 6 -0.31 16.90 -2.11
CA VAL A 6 1.15 16.81 -2.12
C VAL A 6 1.63 16.97 -3.55
N ASN A 7 2.56 17.90 -3.78
CA ASN A 7 3.15 18.12 -5.11
C ASN A 7 4.34 17.18 -5.33
N CYS A 8 4.27 16.40 -6.40
CA CYS A 8 5.33 15.51 -6.85
C CYS A 8 5.77 15.97 -8.25
N ASP A 9 6.75 16.88 -8.33
CA ASP A 9 7.32 17.37 -9.59
C ASP A 9 6.27 17.87 -10.61
N GLY A 10 5.25 18.59 -10.12
CA GLY A 10 4.15 19.12 -10.92
C GLY A 10 2.93 18.20 -11.03
N ILE A 11 2.99 16.99 -10.49
CA ILE A 11 1.84 16.10 -10.30
C ILE A 11 1.29 16.29 -8.89
N ARG A 12 -0.01 16.51 -8.76
CA ARG A 12 -0.69 16.68 -7.48
C ARG A 12 -1.28 15.36 -7.02
N LEU A 13 -0.89 14.92 -5.84
CA LEU A 13 -1.46 13.74 -5.19
C LEU A 13 -2.41 14.18 -4.09
N HIS A 14 -3.67 13.78 -4.19
CA HIS A 14 -4.72 14.08 -3.22
C HIS A 14 -4.47 13.31 -1.93
N ALA A 15 -4.55 14.01 -0.80
CA ALA A 15 -4.22 13.44 0.50
C ALA A 15 -5.13 13.98 1.60
N LYS A 16 -5.36 13.14 2.63
CA LYS A 16 -6.07 13.50 3.87
C LYS A 16 -5.23 13.14 5.08
N LEU A 17 -5.00 14.12 5.93
CA LEU A 17 -4.29 13.96 7.19
C LEU A 17 -5.28 13.89 8.35
N ASP A 18 -5.27 12.80 9.06
CA ASP A 18 -6.04 12.59 10.29
C ASP A 18 -5.10 12.52 11.49
N MET A 19 -5.23 13.50 12.39
CA MET A 19 -4.43 13.60 13.61
C MET A 19 -5.10 12.89 14.79
N PRO A 20 -4.34 12.21 15.64
CA PRO A 20 -4.86 11.73 16.92
C PRO A 20 -5.22 12.93 17.83
N ASN A 21 -6.19 12.73 18.72
CA ASN A 21 -6.66 13.80 19.60
C ASN A 21 -5.62 14.19 20.66
N GLY A 22 -5.42 15.51 20.83
CA GLY A 22 -4.70 16.05 21.99
C GLY A 22 -3.18 15.84 22.00
N VAL A 23 -2.56 15.58 20.83
CA VAL A 23 -1.12 15.39 20.69
C VAL A 23 -0.50 16.43 19.76
N ASP A 24 0.61 17.05 20.21
CA ASP A 24 1.37 18.04 19.43
C ASP A 24 2.43 17.37 18.54
N LYS A 25 2.95 16.21 18.95
CA LYS A 25 3.92 15.40 18.20
C LYS A 25 3.55 13.92 18.29
N CYS A 26 3.58 13.25 17.16
CA CYS A 26 3.25 11.82 17.11
C CYS A 26 3.93 11.15 15.89
N PRO A 27 4.03 9.83 15.86
CA PRO A 27 4.36 9.12 14.64
C PRO A 27 3.27 9.32 13.58
N LEU A 28 3.64 9.17 12.30
CA LEU A 28 2.74 9.26 11.17
C LEU A 28 2.83 8.00 10.32
N CYS A 29 1.68 7.47 9.93
CA CYS A 29 1.56 6.40 8.95
C CYS A 29 1.06 6.96 7.62
N ILE A 30 1.81 6.75 6.52
CA ILE A 30 1.29 6.98 5.17
C ILE A 30 0.51 5.72 4.78
N TYR A 31 -0.74 5.87 4.32
CA TYR A 31 -1.60 4.76 3.96
C TYR A 31 -2.09 4.85 2.51
N TYR A 32 -1.80 3.80 1.71
CA TYR A 32 -2.18 3.67 0.31
C TYR A 32 -3.26 2.62 0.09
N HIS A 33 -4.24 2.94 -0.77
CA HIS A 33 -5.32 2.06 -1.24
C HIS A 33 -4.85 1.05 -2.31
N GLY A 34 -5.76 0.19 -2.79
CA GLY A 34 -5.52 -0.84 -3.80
C GLY A 34 -5.59 -0.35 -5.26
N PHE A 35 -5.56 -1.30 -6.20
CA PHE A 35 -5.45 -1.10 -7.66
C PHE A 35 -6.56 -0.22 -8.26
N THR A 36 -7.83 -0.47 -7.94
CA THR A 36 -8.99 0.32 -8.39
C THR A 36 -9.60 1.13 -7.24
N GLY A 37 -8.94 1.17 -6.08
CA GLY A 37 -9.48 1.70 -4.84
C GLY A 37 -9.36 3.21 -4.69
N HIS A 38 -9.78 3.69 -3.53
CA HIS A 38 -9.66 5.08 -3.10
C HIS A 38 -9.50 5.17 -1.58
N MET A 39 -9.10 6.33 -1.08
CA MET A 39 -8.77 6.51 0.35
C MET A 39 -9.97 6.52 1.31
N GLU A 40 -11.21 6.42 0.83
CA GLU A 40 -12.45 6.40 1.63
C GLU A 40 -13.08 5.01 1.74
N GLU A 41 -12.40 3.97 1.28
CA GLU A 41 -12.87 2.59 1.43
C GLU A 41 -12.78 2.14 2.90
N ASP A 42 -13.69 1.25 3.32
CA ASP A 42 -13.80 0.81 4.72
C ASP A 42 -12.50 0.19 5.25
N GLN A 43 -11.80 -0.62 4.42
CA GLN A 43 -10.50 -1.23 4.75
C GLN A 43 -9.34 -0.21 4.81
N ILE A 44 -9.58 1.05 4.44
CA ILE A 44 -8.64 2.16 4.60
C ILE A 44 -9.04 3.02 5.82
N VAL A 45 -10.32 3.38 5.92
CA VAL A 45 -10.84 4.26 6.98
C VAL A 45 -10.86 3.55 8.34
N GLY A 46 -11.26 2.28 8.38
CA GLY A 46 -11.27 1.51 9.64
C GLY A 46 -9.90 1.44 10.32
N PRO A 47 -8.85 0.95 9.62
CA PRO A 47 -7.47 0.97 10.13
C PRO A 47 -6.94 2.37 10.46
N GLN A 48 -7.30 3.41 9.68
CA GLN A 48 -6.93 4.79 9.99
C GLN A 48 -7.46 5.21 11.36
N ILE A 49 -8.73 4.91 11.67
CA ILE A 49 -9.33 5.21 12.97
C ILE A 49 -8.58 4.45 14.10
N ALA A 50 -8.30 3.16 13.89
CA ALA A 50 -7.58 2.33 14.85
C ALA A 50 -6.15 2.88 15.14
N MET A 51 -5.44 3.34 14.11
CA MET A 51 -4.13 3.99 14.25
C MET A 51 -4.24 5.32 15.02
N ASN A 52 -5.22 6.16 14.72
CA ASN A 52 -5.44 7.40 15.47
C ASN A 52 -5.75 7.14 16.95
N GLU A 53 -6.53 6.10 17.27
CA GLU A 53 -6.80 5.68 18.65
C GLU A 53 -5.54 5.16 19.37
N ALA A 54 -4.55 4.65 18.62
CA ALA A 54 -3.23 4.27 19.11
C ALA A 54 -2.22 5.42 19.17
N GLY A 55 -2.64 6.67 18.86
CA GLY A 55 -1.79 7.86 18.93
C GLY A 55 -0.94 8.11 17.65
N VAL A 56 -1.24 7.48 16.55
CA VAL A 56 -0.54 7.62 15.25
C VAL A 56 -1.36 8.53 14.32
N ALA A 57 -0.76 9.58 13.76
CA ALA A 57 -1.36 10.34 12.68
C ALA A 57 -1.39 9.49 11.38
N VAL A 58 -2.42 9.65 10.55
CA VAL A 58 -2.52 8.92 9.30
C VAL A 58 -2.67 9.88 8.14
N LEU A 59 -1.77 9.76 7.16
CA LEU A 59 -1.84 10.43 5.88
C LEU A 59 -2.33 9.42 4.83
N ARG A 60 -3.63 9.47 4.52
CA ARG A 60 -4.21 8.67 3.44
C ARG A 60 -3.95 9.37 2.12
N VAL A 61 -3.45 8.64 1.12
CA VAL A 61 -3.03 9.20 -0.16
C VAL A 61 -3.64 8.43 -1.31
N GLU A 62 -4.23 9.14 -2.27
CA GLU A 62 -4.64 8.57 -3.54
C GLU A 62 -3.45 8.55 -4.52
N GLY A 63 -3.18 7.38 -5.09
CA GLY A 63 -2.12 7.21 -6.07
C GLY A 63 -2.40 7.97 -7.37
N TYR A 64 -1.36 8.21 -8.19
CA TYR A 64 -1.52 8.77 -9.52
C TYR A 64 -2.60 8.03 -10.33
N GLY A 65 -3.51 8.79 -10.94
CA GLY A 65 -4.60 8.27 -11.75
C GLY A 65 -5.82 7.80 -10.97
N HIS A 66 -5.87 8.03 -9.63
CA HIS A 66 -6.98 7.63 -8.76
C HIS A 66 -7.57 8.81 -8.00
N GLY A 67 -8.85 8.71 -7.71
CA GLY A 67 -9.60 9.69 -6.92
C GLY A 67 -9.40 11.13 -7.38
N GLY A 68 -8.99 12.01 -6.46
CA GLY A 68 -8.69 13.43 -6.73
C GLY A 68 -7.26 13.71 -7.20
N SER A 69 -6.39 12.69 -7.31
CA SER A 69 -5.02 12.85 -7.80
C SER A 69 -4.98 13.10 -9.30
N ASP A 70 -3.93 13.78 -9.77
CA ASP A 70 -3.71 14.01 -11.20
C ASP A 70 -3.49 12.69 -11.96
N GLY A 71 -3.77 12.72 -13.28
CA GLY A 71 -3.65 11.58 -14.18
C GLY A 71 -4.96 10.83 -14.37
N THR A 72 -4.88 9.72 -15.08
CA THR A 72 -6.01 8.80 -15.32
C THR A 72 -5.63 7.38 -14.92
N PHE A 73 -6.63 6.56 -14.58
CA PHE A 73 -6.41 5.14 -14.28
C PHE A 73 -5.66 4.44 -15.40
N ARG A 74 -6.01 4.73 -16.66
CA ARG A 74 -5.35 4.16 -17.84
C ARG A 74 -3.85 4.39 -17.86
N GLU A 75 -3.39 5.51 -17.34
CA GLU A 75 -1.98 5.93 -17.41
C GLU A 75 -1.17 5.60 -16.16
N HIS A 76 -1.80 5.06 -15.11
CA HIS A 76 -1.03 4.74 -13.90
C HIS A 76 -0.07 3.58 -14.16
N THR A 77 1.06 3.60 -13.47
CA THR A 77 2.06 2.52 -13.45
C THR A 77 2.64 2.41 -12.06
N LEU A 78 3.26 1.27 -11.74
CA LEU A 78 3.96 1.12 -10.46
C LEU A 78 5.08 2.15 -10.29
N TYR A 79 5.78 2.57 -11.38
CA TYR A 79 6.79 3.64 -11.28
C TYR A 79 6.18 5.00 -10.90
N LYS A 80 5.03 5.35 -11.44
CA LYS A 80 4.35 6.60 -11.05
C LYS A 80 3.90 6.56 -9.59
N TRP A 81 3.46 5.41 -9.11
CA TRP A 81 3.11 5.23 -7.71
C TRP A 81 4.35 5.29 -6.81
N ILE A 82 5.45 4.65 -7.21
CA ILE A 82 6.73 4.69 -6.48
C ILE A 82 7.24 6.14 -6.38
N THR A 83 7.32 6.86 -7.50
CA THR A 83 7.81 8.25 -7.50
C THR A 83 6.91 9.17 -6.67
N GLY A 84 5.59 9.00 -6.79
CA GLY A 84 4.63 9.69 -5.93
C GLY A 84 4.81 9.36 -4.46
N GLY A 85 4.98 8.08 -4.13
CA GLY A 85 5.21 7.62 -2.76
C GLY A 85 6.48 8.19 -2.15
N LEU A 86 7.58 8.22 -2.90
CA LEU A 86 8.82 8.84 -2.45
C LEU A 86 8.66 10.33 -2.19
N ALA A 87 7.93 11.06 -3.06
CA ALA A 87 7.64 12.48 -2.85
C ALA A 87 6.77 12.72 -1.60
N VAL A 88 5.79 11.84 -1.34
CA VAL A 88 4.98 11.92 -0.11
C VAL A 88 5.85 11.65 1.13
N MET A 89 6.77 10.68 1.08
CA MET A 89 7.73 10.45 2.18
C MET A 89 8.61 11.69 2.43
N ASP A 90 9.11 12.33 1.36
CA ASP A 90 9.91 13.56 1.48
C ASP A 90 9.07 14.72 2.05
N TYR A 91 7.79 14.84 1.64
CA TYR A 91 6.86 15.81 2.23
C TYR A 91 6.66 15.60 3.74
N VAL A 92 6.42 14.34 4.14
CA VAL A 92 6.21 14.00 5.56
C VAL A 92 7.41 14.39 6.43
N LYS A 93 8.64 14.30 5.92
CA LYS A 93 9.85 14.72 6.63
C LYS A 93 9.91 16.26 6.88
N THR A 94 9.10 17.04 6.18
CA THR A 94 9.00 18.51 6.41
C THR A 94 8.02 18.88 7.51
N LEU A 95 7.26 17.92 8.03
CA LEU A 95 6.24 18.14 9.04
C LEU A 95 6.85 18.08 10.46
N ASP A 96 6.90 19.20 11.15
CA ASP A 96 7.56 19.34 12.46
C ASP A 96 6.97 18.48 13.58
N PHE A 97 5.73 18.00 13.42
CA PHE A 97 5.05 17.16 14.41
C PHE A 97 5.41 15.67 14.30
N VAL A 98 5.97 15.21 13.17
CA VAL A 98 6.23 13.81 12.92
C VAL A 98 7.48 13.34 13.67
N THR A 99 7.34 12.30 14.48
CA THR A 99 8.46 11.69 15.22
C THR A 99 9.05 10.47 14.52
N ASP A 100 8.20 9.62 13.96
CA ASP A 100 8.55 8.40 13.25
C ASP A 100 7.64 8.21 12.04
N LEU A 101 8.14 7.60 10.98
CA LEU A 101 7.37 7.29 9.77
C LEU A 101 7.05 5.80 9.71
N TYR A 102 5.76 5.50 9.55
CA TYR A 102 5.22 4.17 9.24
C TYR A 102 4.63 4.14 7.84
N LEU A 103 4.64 2.98 7.21
CA LEU A 103 3.97 2.76 5.92
C LEU A 103 2.93 1.66 6.06
N CYS A 104 1.72 1.93 5.58
CA CYS A 104 0.64 0.96 5.46
C CYS A 104 0.08 0.98 4.05
N GLY A 105 -0.36 -0.17 3.54
CA GLY A 105 -0.98 -0.23 2.22
C GLY A 105 -1.80 -1.50 2.04
N HIS A 106 -2.94 -1.37 1.38
CA HIS A 106 -3.81 -2.48 1.03
C HIS A 106 -3.59 -2.91 -0.42
N SER A 107 -3.54 -4.22 -0.68
CA SER A 107 -3.46 -4.77 -2.04
C SER A 107 -2.26 -4.22 -2.84
N GLN A 108 -2.45 -3.53 -3.98
CA GLN A 108 -1.38 -2.84 -4.70
C GLN A 108 -0.68 -1.77 -3.83
N GLY A 109 -1.42 -1.09 -2.95
CA GLY A 109 -0.82 -0.20 -1.94
C GLY A 109 0.13 -0.95 -1.02
N GLY A 110 -0.18 -2.21 -0.68
CA GLY A 110 0.70 -3.11 0.07
C GLY A 110 2.01 -3.39 -0.68
N LEU A 111 1.94 -3.70 -1.98
CA LEU A 111 3.13 -3.81 -2.84
C LEU A 111 3.93 -2.50 -2.86
N LEU A 112 3.24 -1.36 -3.03
CA LEU A 112 3.90 -0.04 -3.07
C LEU A 112 4.71 0.21 -1.79
N VAL A 113 4.10 0.05 -0.62
CA VAL A 113 4.79 0.35 0.65
C VAL A 113 5.95 -0.60 0.92
N MET A 114 5.90 -1.84 0.43
CA MET A 114 7.03 -2.77 0.48
C MET A 114 8.20 -2.26 -0.36
N LEU A 115 7.95 -1.76 -1.57
CA LEU A 115 8.96 -1.17 -2.44
C LEU A 115 9.56 0.10 -1.82
N LEU A 116 8.73 1.01 -1.30
CA LEU A 116 9.17 2.25 -0.64
C LEU A 116 10.04 1.96 0.59
N ALA A 117 9.64 1.00 1.42
CA ALA A 117 10.41 0.61 2.60
C ALA A 117 11.79 0.02 2.22
N GLY A 118 11.88 -0.76 1.15
CA GLY A 118 13.16 -1.28 0.65
C GLY A 118 14.05 -0.19 0.05
N MET A 119 13.46 0.78 -0.66
CA MET A 119 14.21 1.91 -1.25
C MET A 119 14.69 2.93 -0.19
N ARG A 120 13.98 3.08 0.92
CA ARG A 120 14.27 4.02 2.01
C ARG A 120 14.21 3.32 3.38
N PRO A 121 15.01 2.24 3.61
CA PRO A 121 14.85 1.39 4.80
C PRO A 121 15.13 2.11 6.12
N ASP A 122 16.00 3.11 6.13
CA ASP A 122 16.34 3.88 7.32
C ASP A 122 15.29 4.94 7.70
N ASP A 123 14.40 5.29 6.75
CA ASP A 123 13.34 6.27 6.98
C ASP A 123 12.09 5.64 7.61
N VAL A 124 11.89 4.32 7.45
CA VAL A 124 10.65 3.63 7.81
C VAL A 124 10.83 2.84 9.11
N LYS A 125 10.04 3.19 10.12
CA LYS A 125 10.09 2.58 11.46
C LYS A 125 9.38 1.23 11.52
N ALA A 126 8.25 1.09 10.81
CA ALA A 126 7.54 -0.17 10.65
C ALA A 126 6.70 -0.16 9.36
N LEU A 127 6.39 -1.36 8.85
CA LEU A 127 5.71 -1.61 7.59
C LEU A 127 4.48 -2.51 7.81
N LEU A 128 3.34 -2.12 7.24
CA LEU A 128 2.06 -2.82 7.38
C LEU A 128 1.44 -3.12 6.00
N PRO A 129 1.87 -4.16 5.27
CA PRO A 129 1.21 -4.61 4.05
C PRO A 129 -0.04 -5.46 4.41
N LEU A 130 -1.21 -4.99 3.98
CA LEU A 130 -2.51 -5.63 4.17
C LEU A 130 -2.95 -6.28 2.86
N SER A 131 -3.22 -7.59 2.84
CA SER A 131 -3.52 -8.38 1.63
C SER A 131 -2.64 -7.97 0.43
N PRO A 132 -1.28 -7.92 0.58
CA PRO A 132 -0.42 -7.28 -0.39
C PRO A 132 -0.36 -8.03 -1.72
N ALA A 133 -0.66 -7.32 -2.83
CA ALA A 133 -0.56 -7.87 -4.19
C ALA A 133 0.90 -7.87 -4.69
N TRP A 134 1.82 -8.37 -3.87
CA TRP A 134 3.27 -8.30 -4.13
C TRP A 134 3.73 -9.17 -5.31
N THR A 135 2.90 -10.12 -5.73
CA THR A 135 3.15 -11.00 -6.87
C THR A 135 2.79 -10.38 -8.23
N ILE A 136 2.26 -9.14 -8.28
CA ILE A 136 1.98 -8.43 -9.55
C ILE A 136 3.19 -8.43 -10.49
N PRO A 137 4.43 -8.11 -10.07
CA PRO A 137 5.60 -8.15 -10.95
C PRO A 137 5.96 -9.55 -11.44
N GLU A 138 5.83 -10.57 -10.60
CA GLU A 138 6.00 -11.98 -10.97
C GLU A 138 4.94 -12.38 -12.00
N GLY A 139 3.66 -12.05 -11.74
CA GLY A 139 2.55 -12.29 -12.64
C GLY A 139 2.73 -11.59 -14.01
N ALA A 140 3.23 -10.35 -14.02
CA ALA A 140 3.53 -9.62 -15.24
C ALA A 140 4.58 -10.33 -16.11
N ARG A 141 5.60 -10.93 -15.51
CA ARG A 141 6.60 -11.74 -16.22
C ARG A 141 6.02 -13.07 -16.72
N ASN A 142 5.05 -13.61 -16.01
CA ASN A 142 4.41 -14.90 -16.33
C ASN A 142 3.17 -14.78 -17.21
N GLY A 143 2.76 -13.56 -17.60
CA GLY A 143 1.63 -13.34 -18.52
C GLY A 143 0.25 -13.34 -17.85
N THR A 144 0.17 -13.11 -16.53
CA THR A 144 -1.12 -12.98 -15.83
C THR A 144 -1.01 -11.97 -14.69
N VAL A 145 -1.86 -10.94 -14.68
CA VAL A 145 -1.95 -9.94 -13.60
C VAL A 145 -3.42 -9.75 -13.23
N LEU A 146 -3.74 -9.90 -11.94
CA LEU A 146 -5.09 -9.68 -11.38
C LEU A 146 -6.19 -10.39 -12.21
N GLY A 147 -5.96 -11.65 -12.59
CA GLY A 147 -6.90 -12.45 -13.37
C GLY A 147 -6.91 -12.20 -14.88
N VAL A 148 -6.20 -11.19 -15.38
CA VAL A 148 -6.09 -10.89 -16.82
C VAL A 148 -4.84 -11.54 -17.40
N SER A 149 -5.03 -12.40 -18.43
CA SER A 149 -3.94 -13.11 -19.12
C SER A 149 -3.55 -12.39 -20.42
N PHE A 150 -2.25 -12.42 -20.73
CA PHE A 150 -1.66 -11.80 -21.92
C PHE A 150 -0.36 -12.54 -22.31
N ASP A 151 0.15 -12.27 -23.50
CA ASP A 151 1.47 -12.76 -23.92
C ASP A 151 2.56 -11.85 -23.28
N PRO A 152 3.41 -12.37 -22.38
CA PRO A 152 4.41 -11.56 -21.67
C PRO A 152 5.54 -11.05 -22.59
N GLU A 153 5.72 -11.62 -23.79
CA GLU A 153 6.69 -11.16 -24.79
C GLU A 153 6.08 -10.12 -25.76
N HIS A 154 4.74 -10.08 -25.85
CA HIS A 154 4.01 -9.19 -26.78
C HIS A 154 2.88 -8.47 -26.03
N ILE A 155 3.24 -7.60 -25.08
CA ILE A 155 2.27 -6.84 -24.29
C ILE A 155 1.40 -5.98 -25.20
N PRO A 156 0.06 -6.10 -25.16
CA PRO A 156 -0.84 -5.25 -25.92
C PRO A 156 -0.75 -3.79 -25.46
N ASP A 157 -1.21 -2.85 -26.29
CA ASP A 157 -1.21 -1.42 -25.96
C ASP A 157 -2.13 -1.11 -24.76
N THR A 158 -3.22 -1.87 -24.63
CA THR A 158 -4.18 -1.76 -23.53
C THR A 158 -4.67 -3.13 -23.08
N LEU A 159 -5.02 -3.22 -21.80
CA LEU A 159 -5.66 -4.37 -21.17
C LEU A 159 -6.94 -3.92 -20.47
N GLN A 160 -7.93 -4.80 -20.43
CA GLN A 160 -9.20 -4.53 -19.75
C GLN A 160 -9.20 -5.20 -18.37
N PHE A 161 -9.37 -4.41 -17.33
CA PHE A 161 -9.57 -4.87 -15.96
C PHE A 161 -10.97 -4.45 -15.49
N GLU A 162 -11.91 -5.37 -15.52
CA GLU A 162 -13.32 -5.09 -15.28
C GLU A 162 -13.83 -3.97 -16.20
N GLU A 163 -14.30 -2.86 -15.63
CA GLU A 163 -14.78 -1.69 -16.38
C GLU A 163 -13.65 -0.71 -16.76
N ASN A 164 -12.42 -0.96 -16.30
CA ASN A 164 -11.28 -0.05 -16.42
C ASN A 164 -10.32 -0.49 -17.54
N GLU A 165 -9.93 0.42 -18.40
CA GLU A 165 -8.86 0.22 -19.38
C GLU A 165 -7.52 0.67 -18.77
N LEU A 166 -6.49 -0.16 -18.90
CA LEU A 166 -5.14 0.08 -18.43
C LEU A 166 -4.15 0.04 -19.61
N SER A 167 -3.21 0.98 -19.67
CA SER A 167 -2.10 0.93 -20.63
C SER A 167 -1.23 -0.30 -20.40
N GLY A 168 -0.79 -0.95 -21.49
CA GLY A 168 0.22 -2.01 -21.43
C GLY A 168 1.54 -1.60 -20.77
N ASP A 169 1.78 -0.29 -20.63
CA ASP A 169 2.95 0.22 -19.91
C ASP A 169 2.95 -0.16 -18.43
N TYR A 170 1.77 -0.37 -17.83
CA TYR A 170 1.70 -0.91 -16.47
C TYR A 170 2.40 -2.27 -16.39
N ILE A 171 2.09 -3.17 -17.33
CA ILE A 171 2.69 -4.50 -17.37
C ILE A 171 4.19 -4.43 -17.68
N ARG A 172 4.58 -3.61 -18.67
CA ARG A 172 6.01 -3.41 -19.05
C ARG A 172 6.82 -2.91 -17.86
N VAL A 173 6.29 -1.97 -17.09
CA VAL A 173 6.91 -1.47 -15.85
C VAL A 173 6.94 -2.56 -14.79
N ALA A 174 5.83 -3.26 -14.55
CA ALA A 174 5.76 -4.32 -13.54
C ALA A 174 6.79 -5.43 -13.81
N GLN A 175 7.00 -5.85 -15.07
CA GLN A 175 8.01 -6.87 -15.43
C GLN A 175 9.44 -6.51 -14.99
N THR A 176 9.77 -5.22 -14.86
CA THR A 176 11.11 -4.75 -14.49
C THR A 176 11.36 -4.69 -12.97
N ILE A 177 10.30 -4.89 -12.16
CA ILE A 177 10.39 -4.77 -10.70
C ILE A 177 10.70 -6.14 -10.08
N HIS A 178 11.70 -6.17 -9.19
CA HIS A 178 12.08 -7.34 -8.40
C HIS A 178 11.81 -7.03 -6.92
N VAL A 179 10.64 -7.45 -6.44
CA VAL A 179 10.14 -7.11 -5.08
C VAL A 179 11.04 -7.68 -4.00
N GLU A 180 11.55 -8.88 -4.22
CA GLU A 180 12.40 -9.61 -3.27
C GLU A 180 13.69 -8.84 -2.93
N ASP A 181 14.22 -8.08 -3.89
CA ASP A 181 15.42 -7.24 -3.66
C ASP A 181 15.13 -6.12 -2.65
N GLU A 182 13.93 -5.51 -2.72
CA GLU A 182 13.51 -4.46 -1.79
C GLU A 182 13.12 -5.04 -0.43
N VAL A 183 12.42 -6.18 -0.41
CA VAL A 183 12.11 -6.93 0.82
C VAL A 183 13.39 -7.27 1.59
N ALA A 184 14.43 -7.73 0.86
CA ALA A 184 15.72 -8.09 1.47
C ALA A 184 16.47 -6.89 2.09
N ARG A 185 16.19 -5.66 1.66
CA ARG A 185 16.84 -4.43 2.20
C ARG A 185 16.19 -3.95 3.48
N TYR A 186 14.87 -4.07 3.62
CA TYR A 186 14.15 -3.62 4.81
C TYR A 186 14.39 -4.57 5.99
N LYS A 187 14.78 -4.04 7.15
CA LYS A 187 15.13 -4.82 8.35
C LYS A 187 14.27 -4.50 9.56
N GLY A 188 13.41 -3.49 9.43
CA GLY A 188 12.47 -3.10 10.48
C GLY A 188 11.32 -4.10 10.63
N PRO A 189 10.48 -3.88 11.63
CA PRO A 189 9.32 -4.74 11.91
C PRO A 189 8.25 -4.64 10.82
N VAL A 190 7.65 -5.79 10.50
CA VAL A 190 6.59 -5.90 9.49
C VAL A 190 5.38 -6.61 10.09
N LEU A 191 4.20 -6.00 9.94
CA LEU A 191 2.93 -6.65 10.22
C LEU A 191 2.22 -6.95 8.90
N ILE A 192 2.11 -8.23 8.55
CA ILE A 192 1.35 -8.69 7.40
C ILE A 192 -0.02 -9.17 7.90
N VAL A 193 -1.11 -8.69 7.31
CA VAL A 193 -2.46 -9.16 7.59
C VAL A 193 -3.10 -9.65 6.30
N HIS A 194 -3.79 -10.81 6.31
CA HIS A 194 -4.45 -11.35 5.12
C HIS A 194 -5.66 -12.20 5.50
N GLY A 195 -6.76 -12.05 4.75
CA GLY A 195 -7.94 -12.91 4.85
C GLY A 195 -7.70 -14.25 4.14
N ASP A 196 -8.05 -15.38 4.76
CA ASP A 196 -7.80 -16.70 4.15
C ASP A 196 -8.86 -17.15 3.11
N GLU A 197 -9.89 -16.31 2.89
CA GLU A 197 -10.86 -16.46 1.80
C GLU A 197 -10.72 -15.33 0.74
N ASP A 198 -9.52 -14.75 0.60
CA ASP A 198 -9.22 -13.72 -0.40
C ASP A 198 -9.21 -14.33 -1.81
N GLU A 199 -10.18 -13.93 -2.65
CA GLU A 199 -10.32 -14.38 -4.04
C GLU A 199 -9.56 -13.49 -5.05
N SER A 200 -9.06 -12.33 -4.61
CA SER A 200 -8.36 -11.35 -5.47
C SER A 200 -6.85 -11.51 -5.44
N VAL A 201 -6.29 -11.73 -4.25
CA VAL A 201 -4.86 -11.98 -4.02
C VAL A 201 -4.75 -13.26 -3.20
N ALA A 202 -4.07 -14.27 -3.72
CA ALA A 202 -3.96 -15.55 -3.06
C ALA A 202 -3.35 -15.42 -1.66
N TYR A 203 -4.03 -15.96 -0.64
CA TYR A 203 -3.55 -16.00 0.74
C TYR A 203 -2.14 -16.60 0.85
N GLU A 204 -1.85 -17.63 0.05
CA GLU A 204 -0.56 -18.30 -0.05
C GLU A 204 0.58 -17.35 -0.43
N ASP A 205 0.29 -16.25 -1.11
CA ASP A 205 1.30 -15.25 -1.44
C ASP A 205 1.81 -14.55 -0.16
N SER A 206 0.97 -14.27 0.83
CA SER A 206 1.41 -13.76 2.12
C SER A 206 2.12 -14.82 2.97
N VAL A 207 1.73 -16.09 2.86
CA VAL A 207 2.46 -17.21 3.48
C VAL A 207 3.89 -17.31 2.91
N ARG A 208 4.06 -17.10 1.58
CA ARG A 208 5.38 -17.03 0.92
C ARG A 208 6.17 -15.79 1.30
N LEU A 209 5.49 -14.66 1.49
CA LEU A 209 6.10 -13.37 1.78
C LEU A 209 6.70 -13.28 3.19
N ALA A 210 5.96 -13.72 4.20
CA ALA A 210 6.32 -13.52 5.60
C ALA A 210 7.76 -13.98 5.95
N PRO A 211 8.23 -15.18 5.53
CA PRO A 211 9.57 -15.65 5.83
C PRO A 211 10.70 -14.88 5.11
N LEU A 212 10.38 -14.03 4.12
CA LEU A 212 11.38 -13.21 3.43
C LEU A 212 11.82 -12.00 4.27
N TYR A 213 10.99 -11.56 5.21
CA TYR A 213 11.33 -10.51 6.15
C TYR A 213 12.01 -11.07 7.40
N ARG A 214 12.97 -10.31 7.94
CA ARG A 214 13.69 -10.70 9.15
C ARG A 214 12.84 -10.64 10.41
N ASP A 215 11.95 -9.66 10.50
CA ASP A 215 11.10 -9.36 11.67
C ASP A 215 9.65 -9.17 11.21
N ALA A 216 9.01 -10.26 10.79
CA ALA A 216 7.63 -10.26 10.36
C ALA A 216 6.71 -10.93 11.39
N THR A 217 5.58 -10.28 11.65
CA THR A 217 4.39 -10.87 12.26
C THR A 217 3.35 -11.07 11.17
N PHE A 218 2.90 -12.29 10.94
CA PHE A 218 1.85 -12.60 9.97
C PHE A 218 0.57 -13.00 10.70
N ILE A 219 -0.52 -12.30 10.43
CA ILE A 219 -1.83 -12.52 11.03
C ILE A 219 -2.83 -12.91 9.96
N THR A 220 -3.46 -14.07 10.13
CA THR A 220 -4.56 -14.53 9.30
C THR A 220 -5.88 -14.05 9.86
N ILE A 221 -6.72 -13.44 9.04
CA ILE A 221 -8.11 -13.13 9.36
C ILE A 221 -8.97 -14.25 8.79
N HIS A 222 -9.31 -15.22 9.64
CA HIS A 222 -10.05 -16.41 9.22
C HIS A 222 -11.46 -16.10 8.76
N GLY A 223 -11.82 -16.63 7.60
CA GLY A 223 -13.13 -16.47 6.96
C GLY A 223 -13.33 -15.10 6.31
N ASP A 224 -12.26 -14.34 6.06
CA ASP A 224 -12.38 -13.00 5.48
C ASP A 224 -11.81 -12.93 4.06
N ASP A 225 -12.38 -12.00 3.30
CA ASP A 225 -12.08 -11.71 1.91
C ASP A 225 -10.97 -10.66 1.75
N HIS A 226 -10.72 -10.23 0.50
CA HIS A 226 -9.69 -9.26 0.14
C HIS A 226 -9.81 -7.90 0.86
N CYS A 227 -11.05 -7.42 1.06
CA CYS A 227 -11.35 -6.12 1.66
C CYS A 227 -11.77 -6.20 3.14
N TYR A 228 -11.67 -7.38 3.74
CA TYR A 228 -12.03 -7.63 5.14
C TYR A 228 -13.51 -7.29 5.46
N THR A 229 -14.42 -7.59 4.51
CA THR A 229 -15.83 -7.18 4.61
C THR A 229 -16.59 -7.81 5.77
N ARG A 230 -16.09 -8.93 6.33
CA ARG A 230 -16.73 -9.70 7.40
C ARG A 230 -16.15 -9.43 8.78
N HIS A 231 -14.85 -9.12 8.87
CA HIS A 231 -14.11 -9.04 10.13
C HIS A 231 -13.14 -7.85 10.20
N LEU A 232 -13.52 -6.70 9.59
CA LEU A 232 -12.70 -5.48 9.61
C LEU A 232 -12.35 -5.03 11.04
N ASP A 233 -13.24 -5.30 12.00
CA ASP A 233 -13.02 -5.04 13.42
C ASP A 233 -11.79 -5.79 13.97
N ARG A 234 -11.55 -7.02 13.51
CA ARG A 234 -10.35 -7.81 13.88
C ARG A 234 -9.08 -7.22 13.29
N VAL A 235 -9.13 -6.79 12.02
CA VAL A 235 -8.01 -6.09 11.38
C VAL A 235 -7.65 -4.82 12.15
N ASN A 236 -8.68 -4.01 12.50
CA ASN A 236 -8.51 -2.78 13.25
C ASN A 236 -7.91 -3.06 14.65
N ALA A 237 -8.36 -4.11 15.34
CA ALA A 237 -7.83 -4.50 16.65
C ALA A 237 -6.35 -4.93 16.55
N VAL A 238 -5.97 -5.72 15.54
CA VAL A 238 -4.59 -6.17 15.28
C VAL A 238 -3.67 -4.98 15.01
N ILE A 239 -4.11 -4.04 14.18
CA ILE A 239 -3.34 -2.84 13.84
C ILE A 239 -3.16 -1.94 15.08
N LYS A 240 -4.22 -1.73 15.83
CA LYS A 240 -4.17 -0.94 17.08
C LYS A 240 -3.19 -1.56 18.09
N ASP A 241 -3.28 -2.87 18.30
CA ASP A 241 -2.39 -3.62 19.21
C ASP A 241 -0.93 -3.50 18.78
N PHE A 242 -0.66 -3.62 17.48
CA PHE A 242 0.69 -3.46 16.93
C PHE A 242 1.32 -2.11 17.29
N PHE A 243 0.57 -1.00 17.21
CA PHE A 243 1.09 0.32 17.53
C PHE A 243 1.15 0.62 19.03
N MET A 244 0.24 0.05 19.82
CA MET A 244 0.24 0.24 21.29
C MET A 244 1.44 -0.42 22.00
N HIS A 245 2.10 -1.39 21.36
CA HIS A 245 3.24 -2.12 21.90
C HIS A 245 4.59 -1.71 21.28
N ARG A 246 4.64 -0.59 20.59
CA ARG A 246 5.83 -0.03 19.92
C ARG A 246 5.99 1.47 20.21
#